data_06620f334778f83a76be4f2ccdfc173d
#
_entry.id   06620f334778f83a76be4f2ccdfc173d
#
_cell.length_a   1.000
_cell.length_b   1.000
_cell.length_c   1.000
_cell.angle_alpha   90.00
_cell.angle_beta   90.00
_cell.angle_gamma   90.00
#
_symmetry.space_group_name_H-M   'P 1'
#
loop_
_entity.id
_entity.type
_entity.pdbx_description
1 polymer ?
#
loop_
_entity_poly.entity_id
_entity_poly.type
_entity_poly.pdbx_seq_one_letter_code
_entity_poly.pdbx_strand_id
1 'polypeptide(L)'
;MSLALTGMNHKLLICTDVVDGKSIRTLSKYSKIYKLSDLPDDRLDEVLPSIDCLLVFSWPSQLTSDRLQKMTSLRFIQSILAGVNHIPFASLGKNVIVSSNAGAYSDEVAEYAWALLLSAAKRVVELHVSLRDQRWTLKRTLDEGSEITVLREKVLGILGFGGIGSVVGGIARRFGMQVYAYSRNKSAAKGVKFFKGTNGLTELLKKSDGVILALPLTSQTAKIMNAERLSEMKKDGILVNVARGELVDEKAIYGHLVSNPNFRYATDVWWYRENRESLKTDYPFLSLPNFIGTPHVSGPSGLATGRPVQLAVENTIRYLKGLRPRNIVDPEEYKTRYPY
;
A
#
# COMPACT_ATOMS: atom_id res chain seq x y z
N MET A 1 -18.10 23.00 26.72
CA MET A 1 -17.49 24.29 26.32
C MET A 1 -17.57 24.37 24.80
N SER A 2 -18.41 25.26 24.29
CA SER A 2 -18.66 25.54 22.89
C SER A 2 -17.40 26.15 22.26
N LEU A 3 -16.71 25.42 21.37
CA LEU A 3 -15.70 26.01 20.49
C LEU A 3 -16.44 26.79 19.40
N ALA A 4 -16.48 28.11 19.60
CA ALA A 4 -17.01 29.04 18.65
C ALA A 4 -16.40 28.85 17.26
N LEU A 5 -17.24 28.97 16.26
CA LEU A 5 -16.94 29.19 14.85
C LEU A 5 -15.98 30.38 14.70
N THR A 6 -14.68 30.18 14.83
CA THR A 6 -13.67 31.16 14.41
C THR A 6 -13.54 31.02 12.90
N GLY A 7 -14.07 32.01 12.20
CA GLY A 7 -14.14 32.05 10.76
C GLY A 7 -12.77 31.92 10.08
N MET A 8 -12.80 31.23 8.96
CA MET A 8 -11.90 31.20 7.80
C MET A 8 -10.45 31.73 7.97
N ASN A 9 -9.67 31.14 8.91
CA ASN A 9 -8.25 31.47 9.03
C ASN A 9 -7.33 30.41 8.39
N HIS A 10 -7.90 29.30 7.92
CA HIS A 10 -7.10 28.24 7.31
C HIS A 10 -6.72 28.58 5.86
N LYS A 11 -5.48 28.22 5.49
CA LYS A 11 -4.96 28.36 4.13
C LYS A 11 -4.49 26.98 3.65
N LEU A 12 -5.25 26.43 2.71
CA LEU A 12 -5.01 25.11 2.14
C LEU A 12 -4.31 25.24 0.79
N LEU A 13 -3.16 24.57 0.64
CA LEU A 13 -2.51 24.38 -0.63
C LEU A 13 -2.84 22.98 -1.18
N ILE A 14 -3.51 22.93 -2.33
CA ILE A 14 -3.80 21.71 -3.08
C ILE A 14 -2.65 21.49 -4.07
N CYS A 15 -1.93 20.40 -3.86
CA CYS A 15 -0.71 20.06 -4.61
C CYS A 15 -0.98 19.00 -5.71
N THR A 16 -2.16 19.01 -6.31
CA THR A 16 -2.53 18.02 -7.32
C THR A 16 -3.77 18.48 -8.09
N ASP A 17 -3.89 18.07 -9.35
CA ASP A 17 -5.02 18.39 -10.22
C ASP A 17 -6.15 17.34 -10.18
N VAL A 18 -5.97 16.25 -9.42
CA VAL A 18 -7.01 15.20 -9.30
C VAL A 18 -8.20 15.62 -8.43
N VAL A 19 -8.11 16.75 -7.72
CA VAL A 19 -9.19 17.29 -6.88
C VAL A 19 -10.16 18.07 -7.76
N ASP A 20 -11.36 17.54 -7.93
CA ASP A 20 -12.39 18.14 -8.79
C ASP A 20 -12.96 19.46 -8.27
N GLY A 21 -13.60 20.22 -9.16
CA GLY A 21 -14.16 21.53 -8.84
C GLY A 21 -15.26 21.51 -7.77
N LYS A 22 -15.98 20.39 -7.58
CA LYS A 22 -16.98 20.22 -6.52
C LYS A 22 -16.30 20.10 -5.17
N SER A 23 -15.24 19.30 -5.09
CA SER A 23 -14.40 19.14 -3.90
C SER A 23 -13.75 20.46 -3.49
N ILE A 24 -13.20 21.23 -4.46
CA ILE A 24 -12.61 22.56 -4.21
C ILE A 24 -13.67 23.52 -3.66
N ARG A 25 -14.85 23.61 -4.28
CA ARG A 25 -15.95 24.44 -3.75
C ARG A 25 -16.39 24.03 -2.34
N THR A 26 -16.29 22.77 -2.00
CA THR A 26 -16.62 22.31 -0.66
C THR A 26 -15.56 22.73 0.37
N LEU A 27 -14.27 22.59 0.03
CA LEU A 27 -13.14 23.02 0.87
C LEU A 27 -13.09 24.53 1.06
N SER A 28 -13.46 25.34 0.02
CA SER A 28 -13.44 26.80 0.08
C SER A 28 -14.41 27.39 1.09
N LYS A 29 -15.38 26.60 1.58
CA LYS A 29 -16.27 27.02 2.69
C LYS A 29 -15.54 27.07 4.05
N TYR A 30 -14.36 26.45 4.16
CA TYR A 30 -13.63 26.27 5.42
C TYR A 30 -12.21 26.83 5.39
N SER A 31 -11.68 27.17 4.20
CA SER A 31 -10.30 27.63 4.02
C SER A 31 -10.14 28.49 2.77
N LYS A 32 -9.14 29.37 2.78
CA LYS A 32 -8.66 30.00 1.55
C LYS A 32 -7.87 28.96 0.76
N ILE A 33 -8.27 28.69 -0.48
CA ILE A 33 -7.66 27.68 -1.35
C ILE A 33 -6.57 28.32 -2.21
N TYR A 34 -5.43 27.64 -2.28
CA TYR A 34 -4.38 27.83 -3.25
C TYR A 34 -4.19 26.53 -4.02
N LYS A 35 -3.97 26.60 -5.33
CA LYS A 35 -3.55 25.44 -6.13
C LYS A 35 -2.11 25.62 -6.52
N LEU A 36 -1.32 24.59 -6.35
CA LEU A 36 0.10 24.64 -6.69
C LEU A 36 0.32 24.89 -8.18
N SER A 37 -0.53 24.30 -9.03
CA SER A 37 -0.51 24.51 -10.50
C SER A 37 -0.74 25.95 -10.95
N ASP A 38 -1.42 26.76 -10.14
CA ASP A 38 -1.80 28.12 -10.47
C ASP A 38 -0.79 29.16 -9.92
N LEU A 39 0.23 28.72 -9.20
CA LEU A 39 1.21 29.59 -8.52
C LEU A 39 2.57 29.55 -9.23
N PRO A 40 3.01 30.65 -9.85
CA PRO A 40 4.41 30.77 -10.25
C PRO A 40 5.33 30.84 -9.02
N ASP A 41 6.63 30.57 -9.22
CA ASP A 41 7.58 30.35 -8.14
C ASP A 41 7.70 31.49 -7.13
N ASP A 42 7.68 32.75 -7.62
CA ASP A 42 7.70 33.96 -6.78
C ASP A 42 6.47 34.06 -5.88
N ARG A 43 5.29 33.84 -6.44
CA ARG A 43 4.02 33.86 -5.72
C ARG A 43 3.91 32.68 -4.75
N LEU A 44 4.45 31.52 -5.13
CA LEU A 44 4.52 30.37 -4.24
C LEU A 44 5.32 30.72 -3.00
N ASP A 45 6.53 31.26 -3.15
CA ASP A 45 7.39 31.63 -2.03
C ASP A 45 6.76 32.69 -1.09
N GLU A 46 5.93 33.61 -1.62
CA GLU A 46 5.18 34.57 -0.81
C GLU A 46 4.09 33.93 0.07
N VAL A 47 3.39 32.91 -0.44
CA VAL A 47 2.24 32.33 0.27
C VAL A 47 2.63 31.21 1.25
N LEU A 48 3.74 30.48 0.97
CA LEU A 48 4.16 29.31 1.74
C LEU A 48 4.24 29.53 3.26
N PRO A 49 4.75 30.67 3.80
CA PRO A 49 4.80 30.90 5.24
C PRO A 49 3.44 30.89 5.93
N SER A 50 2.39 31.17 5.18
CA SER A 50 1.02 31.29 5.69
C SER A 50 0.16 30.03 5.48
N ILE A 51 0.64 29.04 4.73
CA ILE A 51 -0.08 27.79 4.50
C ILE A 51 -0.02 26.91 5.74
N ASP A 52 -1.17 26.50 6.24
CA ASP A 52 -1.28 25.62 7.43
C ASP A 52 -1.75 24.20 7.09
N CYS A 53 -2.27 23.98 5.88
CA CYS A 53 -2.77 22.69 5.45
C CYS A 53 -2.31 22.35 4.03
N LEU A 54 -1.89 21.10 3.79
CA LEU A 54 -1.58 20.54 2.47
C LEU A 54 -2.53 19.39 2.13
N LEU A 55 -2.95 19.32 0.87
CA LEU A 55 -3.61 18.15 0.27
C LEU A 55 -2.74 17.67 -0.89
N VAL A 56 -2.14 16.47 -0.75
CA VAL A 56 -1.15 15.94 -1.67
C VAL A 56 -1.57 14.58 -2.24
N PHE A 57 -1.28 14.34 -3.53
CA PHE A 57 -1.34 13.01 -4.14
C PHE A 57 0.04 12.34 -4.07
N SER A 58 1.04 12.98 -4.63
CA SER A 58 2.47 12.69 -4.47
C SER A 58 3.17 13.93 -3.92
N TRP A 59 4.39 13.79 -3.43
CA TRP A 59 5.15 14.98 -2.98
C TRP A 59 5.60 15.78 -4.20
N PRO A 60 5.19 17.03 -4.32
CA PRO A 60 5.51 17.81 -5.51
C PRO A 60 6.97 18.28 -5.49
N SER A 61 7.63 18.27 -6.64
CA SER A 61 9.03 18.68 -6.78
C SER A 61 9.26 20.16 -6.42
N GLN A 62 8.22 20.99 -6.58
CA GLN A 62 8.25 22.42 -6.22
C GLN A 62 8.39 22.65 -4.71
N LEU A 63 7.91 21.71 -3.86
CA LEU A 63 8.08 21.80 -2.40
C LEU A 63 9.42 21.19 -1.98
N THR A 64 10.51 21.86 -2.36
CA THR A 64 11.88 21.52 -1.95
C THR A 64 12.05 21.58 -0.44
N SER A 65 13.14 21.03 0.09
CA SER A 65 13.44 21.10 1.53
C SER A 65 13.49 22.55 2.04
N ASP A 66 14.04 23.47 1.25
CA ASP A 66 14.14 24.90 1.61
C ASP A 66 12.76 25.56 1.67
N ARG A 67 11.88 25.25 0.71
CA ARG A 67 10.51 25.74 0.70
C ARG A 67 9.69 25.15 1.87
N LEU A 68 9.91 23.90 2.19
CA LEU A 68 9.26 23.27 3.33
C LEU A 68 9.66 23.94 4.66
N GLN A 69 10.92 24.36 4.81
CA GLN A 69 11.38 25.14 5.97
C GLN A 69 10.70 26.51 6.08
N LYS A 70 10.32 27.13 4.95
CA LYS A 70 9.57 28.39 4.94
C LYS A 70 8.11 28.22 5.41
N MET A 71 7.56 27.00 5.43
CA MET A 71 6.17 26.74 5.80
C MET A 71 5.97 26.71 7.31
N THR A 72 6.22 27.83 7.97
CA THR A 72 6.21 27.97 9.44
C THR A 72 4.82 27.76 10.06
N SER A 73 3.76 28.00 9.30
CA SER A 73 2.37 27.80 9.72
C SER A 73 1.86 26.37 9.48
N LEU A 74 2.59 25.48 8.79
CA LEU A 74 2.13 24.15 8.45
C LEU A 74 1.81 23.30 9.68
N ARG A 75 0.61 22.74 9.74
CA ARG A 75 0.11 21.89 10.84
C ARG A 75 -0.50 20.57 10.37
N PHE A 76 -0.98 20.51 9.13
CA PHE A 76 -1.66 19.32 8.64
C PHE A 76 -1.31 18.99 7.19
N ILE A 77 -1.08 17.71 6.93
CA ILE A 77 -0.89 17.15 5.59
C ILE A 77 -1.86 15.98 5.42
N GLN A 78 -2.74 16.07 4.42
CA GLN A 78 -3.58 14.97 3.99
C GLN A 78 -3.02 14.36 2.70
N SER A 79 -2.67 13.09 2.75
CA SER A 79 -2.38 12.31 1.54
C SER A 79 -3.67 11.80 0.91
N ILE A 80 -3.79 11.86 -0.42
CA ILE A 80 -4.86 11.19 -1.18
C ILE A 80 -4.53 9.70 -1.36
N LEU A 81 -3.23 9.34 -1.29
CA LEU A 81 -2.79 7.95 -1.33
C LEU A 81 -2.88 7.29 0.05
N ALA A 82 -3.09 5.97 0.06
CA ALA A 82 -3.06 5.17 1.27
C ALA A 82 -1.65 5.08 1.88
N GLY A 83 -0.62 4.94 1.04
CA GLY A 83 0.77 4.99 1.46
C GLY A 83 1.28 6.43 1.56
N VAL A 84 2.12 6.72 2.55
CA VAL A 84 2.65 8.07 2.82
C VAL A 84 4.18 8.15 2.72
N ASN A 85 4.82 7.13 2.21
CA ASN A 85 6.28 7.07 2.12
C ASN A 85 6.89 8.20 1.25
N HIS A 86 6.12 8.79 0.33
CA HIS A 86 6.50 9.93 -0.49
C HIS A 86 6.61 11.26 0.29
N ILE A 87 6.11 11.32 1.51
CA ILE A 87 6.16 12.52 2.35
C ILE A 87 7.51 12.59 3.05
N PRO A 88 8.23 13.74 3.01
CA PRO A 88 9.56 13.89 3.60
C PRO A 88 9.51 14.08 5.12
N PHE A 89 9.12 13.05 5.86
CA PHE A 89 8.91 13.11 7.32
C PHE A 89 10.11 13.68 8.10
N ALA A 90 11.35 13.40 7.65
CA ALA A 90 12.55 13.92 8.30
C ALA A 90 12.68 15.45 8.26
N SER A 91 12.01 16.09 7.29
CA SER A 91 12.05 17.55 7.08
C SER A 91 10.81 18.26 7.65
N LEU A 92 9.84 17.52 8.21
CA LEU A 92 8.63 18.11 8.78
C LEU A 92 8.87 18.62 10.19
N GLY A 93 8.21 19.73 10.54
CA GLY A 93 8.16 20.22 11.91
C GLY A 93 7.46 19.21 12.84
N LYS A 94 7.90 19.16 14.11
CA LYS A 94 7.37 18.21 15.12
C LYS A 94 5.86 18.30 15.35
N ASN A 95 5.25 19.44 15.03
CA ASN A 95 3.81 19.70 15.26
C ASN A 95 2.95 19.46 14.02
N VAL A 96 3.52 18.92 12.95
CA VAL A 96 2.79 18.62 11.70
C VAL A 96 2.13 17.26 11.82
N ILE A 97 0.82 17.24 11.73
CA ILE A 97 0.02 16.01 11.68
C ILE A 97 -0.04 15.53 10.23
N VAL A 98 0.30 14.28 9.99
CA VAL A 98 0.16 13.65 8.68
C VAL A 98 -0.93 12.59 8.73
N SER A 99 -1.87 12.66 7.79
CA SER A 99 -2.91 11.64 7.63
C SER A 99 -2.76 10.92 6.29
N SER A 100 -2.79 9.60 6.33
CA SER A 100 -2.90 8.75 5.15
C SER A 100 -4.36 8.65 4.69
N ASN A 101 -4.58 8.10 3.50
CA ASN A 101 -5.92 7.76 3.01
C ASN A 101 -6.18 6.24 3.12
N ALA A 102 -5.74 5.65 4.23
CA ALA A 102 -5.90 4.22 4.46
C ALA A 102 -7.38 3.80 4.35
N GLY A 103 -7.64 2.77 3.56
CA GLY A 103 -8.99 2.28 3.28
C GLY A 103 -9.61 2.81 1.99
N ALA A 104 -9.06 3.85 1.38
CA ALA A 104 -9.64 4.48 0.19
C ALA A 104 -9.61 3.59 -1.07
N TYR A 105 -8.62 2.68 -1.15
CA TYR A 105 -8.40 1.78 -2.29
C TYR A 105 -8.59 0.31 -1.88
N SER A 106 -9.35 0.04 -0.82
CA SER A 106 -9.37 -1.29 -0.22
C SER A 106 -9.99 -2.35 -1.12
N ASP A 107 -11.05 -1.99 -1.82
CA ASP A 107 -11.78 -2.94 -2.66
C ASP A 107 -10.96 -3.28 -3.91
N GLU A 108 -10.44 -2.26 -4.61
CA GLU A 108 -9.65 -2.39 -5.83
C GLU A 108 -8.38 -3.22 -5.59
N VAL A 109 -7.61 -2.86 -4.54
CA VAL A 109 -6.37 -3.57 -4.21
C VAL A 109 -6.67 -4.99 -3.71
N ALA A 110 -7.77 -5.21 -2.99
CA ALA A 110 -8.14 -6.54 -2.53
C ALA A 110 -8.55 -7.46 -3.69
N GLU A 111 -9.30 -6.95 -4.68
CA GLU A 111 -9.64 -7.67 -5.90
C GLU A 111 -8.38 -8.06 -6.67
N TYR A 112 -7.44 -7.11 -6.79
CA TYR A 112 -6.18 -7.36 -7.49
C TYR A 112 -5.30 -8.40 -6.76
N ALA A 113 -5.19 -8.29 -5.42
CA ALA A 113 -4.49 -9.27 -4.60
C ALA A 113 -5.10 -10.68 -4.75
N TRP A 114 -6.43 -10.75 -4.85
CA TRP A 114 -7.14 -11.99 -5.08
C TRP A 114 -6.88 -12.55 -6.48
N ALA A 115 -6.86 -11.71 -7.51
CA ALA A 115 -6.51 -12.08 -8.88
C ALA A 115 -5.08 -12.64 -8.97
N LEU A 116 -4.11 -12.01 -8.31
CA LEU A 116 -2.72 -12.49 -8.23
C LEU A 116 -2.64 -13.84 -7.50
N LEU A 117 -3.36 -14.01 -6.37
CA LEU A 117 -3.41 -15.28 -5.64
C LEU A 117 -4.00 -16.40 -6.51
N LEU A 118 -5.11 -16.14 -7.20
CA LEU A 118 -5.71 -17.11 -8.11
C LEU A 118 -4.80 -17.43 -9.30
N SER A 119 -4.18 -16.41 -9.90
CA SER A 119 -3.23 -16.59 -11.01
C SER A 119 -2.06 -17.48 -10.62
N ALA A 120 -1.51 -17.27 -9.42
CA ALA A 120 -0.44 -18.11 -8.87
C ALA A 120 -0.93 -19.51 -8.54
N ALA A 121 -2.05 -19.66 -7.83
CA ALA A 121 -2.61 -20.96 -7.44
C ALA A 121 -3.02 -21.82 -8.63
N LYS A 122 -3.51 -21.21 -9.71
CA LYS A 122 -3.96 -21.89 -10.93
C LYS A 122 -2.89 -21.89 -12.04
N ARG A 123 -1.72 -21.29 -11.80
CA ARG A 123 -0.62 -21.20 -12.80
C ARG A 123 -1.06 -20.56 -14.14
N VAL A 124 -2.04 -19.65 -14.10
CA VAL A 124 -2.69 -19.13 -15.32
C VAL A 124 -1.68 -18.48 -16.26
N VAL A 125 -0.80 -17.63 -15.70
CA VAL A 125 0.22 -16.91 -16.49
C VAL A 125 1.24 -17.90 -17.09
N GLU A 126 1.76 -18.82 -16.30
CA GLU A 126 2.75 -19.81 -16.73
C GLU A 126 2.18 -20.72 -17.83
N LEU A 127 0.96 -21.23 -17.63
CA LEU A 127 0.32 -22.10 -18.62
C LEU A 127 -0.01 -21.34 -19.92
N HIS A 128 -0.43 -20.07 -19.83
CA HIS A 128 -0.65 -19.22 -20.98
C HIS A 128 0.65 -18.98 -21.78
N VAL A 129 1.74 -18.65 -21.09
CA VAL A 129 3.06 -18.47 -21.73
C VAL A 129 3.52 -19.76 -22.39
N SER A 130 3.32 -20.91 -21.74
CA SER A 130 3.64 -22.21 -22.32
C SER A 130 2.89 -22.47 -23.64
N LEU A 131 1.59 -22.16 -23.69
CA LEU A 131 0.80 -22.29 -24.91
C LEU A 131 1.25 -21.32 -26.03
N ARG A 132 1.58 -20.07 -25.65
CA ARG A 132 2.11 -19.09 -26.60
C ARG A 132 3.43 -19.56 -27.22
N ASP A 133 4.24 -20.27 -26.45
CA ASP A 133 5.47 -20.92 -26.91
C ASP A 133 5.21 -22.28 -27.57
N GLN A 134 3.96 -22.60 -27.95
CA GLN A 134 3.48 -23.82 -28.59
C GLN A 134 3.79 -25.11 -27.79
N ARG A 135 3.94 -25.02 -26.50
CA ARG A 135 4.16 -26.15 -25.58
C ARG A 135 2.84 -26.57 -24.93
N TRP A 136 2.37 -27.79 -25.26
CA TRP A 136 1.19 -28.38 -24.64
C TRP A 136 1.57 -29.14 -23.36
N THR A 137 1.21 -28.60 -22.18
CA THR A 137 1.68 -29.13 -20.89
C THR A 137 0.66 -30.02 -20.18
N LEU A 138 -0.45 -30.39 -20.82
CA LEU A 138 -1.55 -31.14 -20.19
C LEU A 138 -1.09 -32.45 -19.53
N LYS A 139 -0.15 -33.17 -20.13
CA LYS A 139 0.38 -34.45 -19.59
C LYS A 139 1.01 -34.25 -18.21
N ARG A 140 1.81 -33.17 -18.02
CA ARG A 140 2.44 -32.87 -16.71
C ARG A 140 1.42 -32.61 -15.60
N THR A 141 0.27 -32.04 -15.94
CA THR A 141 -0.76 -31.72 -14.94
C THR A 141 -1.61 -32.91 -14.51
N LEU A 142 -1.71 -33.95 -15.37
CA LEU A 142 -2.51 -35.16 -15.07
C LEU A 142 -1.67 -36.33 -14.54
N ASP A 143 -0.45 -36.50 -15.03
CA ASP A 143 0.35 -37.70 -14.74
C ASP A 143 1.28 -37.54 -13.52
N GLU A 144 1.72 -36.33 -13.19
CA GLU A 144 2.71 -36.05 -12.13
C GLU A 144 2.10 -35.41 -10.86
N GLY A 145 0.78 -35.45 -10.72
CA GLY A 145 0.06 -34.73 -9.68
C GLY A 145 -0.12 -33.25 -10.07
N SER A 146 -1.35 -32.80 -10.04
CA SER A 146 -1.66 -31.42 -10.43
C SER A 146 -0.96 -30.41 -9.50
N GLU A 147 0.00 -29.67 -10.04
CA GLU A 147 0.62 -28.54 -9.32
C GLU A 147 -0.37 -27.36 -9.17
N ILE A 148 -1.63 -27.53 -9.61
CA ILE A 148 -2.71 -26.55 -9.48
C ILE A 148 -3.30 -26.66 -8.08
N THR A 149 -3.15 -25.60 -7.30
CA THR A 149 -3.65 -25.57 -5.92
C THR A 149 -5.15 -25.25 -5.88
N VAL A 150 -5.93 -26.10 -5.22
CA VAL A 150 -7.32 -25.79 -4.82
C VAL A 150 -7.30 -25.02 -3.52
N LEU A 151 -7.92 -23.82 -3.49
CA LEU A 151 -7.86 -22.92 -2.32
C LEU A 151 -8.86 -23.29 -1.21
N ARG A 152 -9.93 -23.98 -1.52
CA ARG A 152 -10.91 -24.42 -0.53
C ARG A 152 -10.23 -25.25 0.58
N GLU A 153 -10.59 -24.97 1.84
CA GLU A 153 -10.03 -25.59 3.06
C GLU A 153 -8.57 -25.26 3.34
N LYS A 154 -7.91 -24.50 2.46
CA LYS A 154 -6.56 -24.00 2.67
C LYS A 154 -6.54 -22.80 3.61
N VAL A 155 -5.37 -22.50 4.17
CA VAL A 155 -5.15 -21.38 5.08
C VAL A 155 -4.57 -20.20 4.30
N LEU A 156 -5.24 -19.05 4.38
CA LEU A 156 -4.72 -17.77 3.92
C LEU A 156 -4.21 -16.96 5.10
N GLY A 157 -2.90 -16.69 5.13
CA GLY A 157 -2.26 -15.73 6.02
C GLY A 157 -2.38 -14.32 5.44
N ILE A 158 -2.75 -13.34 6.26
CA ILE A 158 -2.83 -11.94 5.86
C ILE A 158 -1.97 -11.12 6.81
N LEU A 159 -0.87 -10.58 6.31
CA LEU A 159 -0.01 -9.68 7.05
C LEU A 159 -0.52 -8.25 6.85
N GLY A 160 -1.16 -7.70 7.89
CA GLY A 160 -1.88 -6.43 7.84
C GLY A 160 -3.39 -6.60 7.63
N PHE A 161 -4.17 -6.52 8.72
CA PHE A 161 -5.63 -6.66 8.67
C PHE A 161 -6.33 -5.29 8.77
N GLY A 162 -5.90 -4.37 7.91
CA GLY A 162 -6.49 -3.04 7.70
C GLY A 162 -7.65 -3.08 6.70
N GLY A 163 -7.80 -2.01 5.91
CA GLY A 163 -8.82 -1.93 4.85
C GLY A 163 -8.70 -3.08 3.86
N ILE A 164 -7.57 -3.18 3.14
CA ILE A 164 -7.29 -4.22 2.14
C ILE A 164 -7.40 -5.62 2.76
N GLY A 165 -6.68 -5.88 3.85
CA GLY A 165 -6.63 -7.22 4.46
C GLY A 165 -7.99 -7.69 4.96
N SER A 166 -8.89 -6.79 5.41
CA SER A 166 -10.23 -7.17 5.83
C SER A 166 -11.13 -7.56 4.66
N VAL A 167 -11.01 -6.88 3.51
CA VAL A 167 -11.75 -7.23 2.29
C VAL A 167 -11.26 -8.57 1.75
N VAL A 168 -9.93 -8.75 1.61
CA VAL A 168 -9.30 -10.03 1.21
C VAL A 168 -9.77 -11.17 2.11
N GLY A 169 -9.75 -10.96 3.43
CA GLY A 169 -10.21 -11.97 4.39
C GLY A 169 -11.69 -12.33 4.21
N GLY A 170 -12.52 -11.35 3.84
CA GLY A 170 -13.92 -11.56 3.48
C GLY A 170 -14.09 -12.43 2.23
N ILE A 171 -13.31 -12.17 1.18
CA ILE A 171 -13.30 -12.93 -0.07
C ILE A 171 -12.83 -14.37 0.21
N ALA A 172 -11.70 -14.54 0.89
CA ALA A 172 -11.11 -15.84 1.20
C ALA A 172 -12.10 -16.77 1.94
N ARG A 173 -12.82 -16.24 2.92
CA ARG A 173 -13.84 -17.01 3.64
C ARG A 173 -14.99 -17.48 2.75
N ARG A 174 -15.41 -16.66 1.78
CA ARG A 174 -16.44 -17.05 0.80
C ARG A 174 -15.94 -18.13 -0.16
N PHE A 175 -14.64 -18.19 -0.40
CA PHE A 175 -13.98 -19.28 -1.12
C PHE A 175 -13.76 -20.55 -0.27
N GLY A 176 -14.20 -20.53 0.99
CA GLY A 176 -14.06 -21.68 1.89
C GLY A 176 -12.64 -21.82 2.48
N MET A 177 -11.83 -20.77 2.47
CA MET A 177 -10.52 -20.77 3.12
C MET A 177 -10.62 -20.44 4.61
N GLN A 178 -9.67 -20.94 5.40
CA GLN A 178 -9.42 -20.46 6.75
C GLN A 178 -8.58 -19.18 6.67
N VAL A 179 -8.91 -18.15 7.48
CA VAL A 179 -8.22 -16.88 7.46
C VAL A 179 -7.45 -16.66 8.75
N TYR A 180 -6.14 -16.49 8.62
CA TYR A 180 -5.21 -16.12 9.68
C TYR A 180 -4.68 -14.71 9.42
N ALA A 181 -4.67 -13.88 10.45
CA ALA A 181 -4.26 -12.48 10.31
C ALA A 181 -3.16 -12.10 11.30
N TYR A 182 -2.18 -11.37 10.81
CA TYR A 182 -1.17 -10.70 11.64
C TYR A 182 -1.46 -9.20 11.66
N SER A 183 -1.72 -8.64 12.85
CA SER A 183 -2.07 -7.22 12.99
C SER A 183 -1.68 -6.66 14.35
N ARG A 184 -1.13 -5.44 14.38
CA ARG A 184 -0.83 -4.73 15.64
C ARG A 184 -2.12 -4.29 16.35
N ASN A 185 -3.04 -3.71 15.60
CA ASN A 185 -4.17 -2.95 16.16
C ASN A 185 -5.47 -3.76 16.23
N LYS A 186 -5.68 -4.71 15.31
CA LYS A 186 -6.86 -5.58 15.33
C LYS A 186 -6.55 -6.91 15.99
N SER A 187 -7.49 -7.40 16.78
CA SER A 187 -7.39 -8.69 17.48
C SER A 187 -8.63 -9.55 17.34
N ALA A 188 -9.71 -9.04 16.71
CA ALA A 188 -10.94 -9.77 16.51
C ALA A 188 -11.63 -9.40 15.19
N ALA A 189 -12.05 -10.43 14.46
CA ALA A 189 -13.00 -10.35 13.34
C ALA A 189 -13.65 -11.74 13.20
N LYS A 190 -14.92 -11.77 12.81
CA LYS A 190 -15.68 -13.04 12.70
C LYS A 190 -15.00 -14.00 11.72
N GLY A 191 -14.65 -15.20 12.19
CA GLY A 191 -14.04 -16.25 11.38
C GLY A 191 -12.60 -15.96 10.96
N VAL A 192 -11.86 -15.18 11.75
CA VAL A 192 -10.44 -14.88 11.53
C VAL A 192 -9.66 -15.21 12.79
N LYS A 193 -8.58 -15.97 12.67
CA LYS A 193 -7.63 -16.23 13.76
C LYS A 193 -6.51 -15.19 13.71
N PHE A 194 -6.30 -14.47 14.83
CA PHE A 194 -5.29 -13.41 14.92
C PHE A 194 -4.02 -13.90 15.61
N PHE A 195 -2.88 -13.43 15.07
CA PHE A 195 -1.54 -13.66 15.56
C PHE A 195 -0.83 -12.33 15.84
N LYS A 196 0.03 -12.31 16.87
CA LYS A 196 0.80 -11.12 17.28
C LYS A 196 2.22 -11.51 17.67
N GLY A 197 3.14 -10.55 17.62
CA GLY A 197 4.54 -10.75 17.97
C GLY A 197 5.29 -11.67 17.02
N THR A 198 6.59 -11.83 17.25
CA THR A 198 7.47 -12.61 16.35
C THR A 198 7.05 -14.07 16.26
N ASN A 199 6.79 -14.73 17.39
CA ASN A 199 6.36 -16.13 17.42
C ASN A 199 5.02 -16.34 16.70
N GLY A 200 4.09 -15.38 16.86
CA GLY A 200 2.80 -15.43 16.16
C GLY A 200 2.95 -15.28 14.66
N LEU A 201 3.88 -14.45 14.19
CA LEU A 201 4.16 -14.33 12.76
C LEU A 201 4.73 -15.66 12.21
N THR A 202 5.71 -16.25 12.87
CA THR A 202 6.27 -17.56 12.50
C THR A 202 5.20 -18.65 12.46
N GLU A 203 4.32 -18.71 13.46
CA GLU A 203 3.23 -19.69 13.48
C GLU A 203 2.25 -19.49 12.31
N LEU A 204 1.92 -18.24 11.99
CA LEU A 204 1.07 -17.92 10.84
C LEU A 204 1.72 -18.39 9.54
N LEU A 205 3.01 -18.06 9.32
CA LEU A 205 3.73 -18.44 8.11
C LEU A 205 3.78 -19.95 7.91
N LYS A 206 4.12 -20.71 8.95
CA LYS A 206 4.17 -22.19 8.91
C LYS A 206 2.83 -22.84 8.54
N LYS A 207 1.73 -22.25 8.98
CA LYS A 207 0.39 -22.81 8.77
C LYS A 207 -0.26 -22.39 7.46
N SER A 208 0.22 -21.31 6.86
CA SER A 208 -0.41 -20.73 5.66
C SER A 208 -0.01 -21.47 4.38
N ASP A 209 -1.00 -21.72 3.52
CA ASP A 209 -0.80 -22.19 2.15
C ASP A 209 -0.56 -21.01 1.20
N GLY A 210 -1.14 -19.86 1.51
CA GLY A 210 -0.89 -18.59 0.84
C GLY A 210 -0.75 -17.45 1.85
N VAL A 211 0.06 -16.45 1.54
CA VAL A 211 0.26 -15.25 2.37
C VAL A 211 0.08 -14.00 1.51
N ILE A 212 -0.73 -13.05 1.96
CA ILE A 212 -0.89 -11.75 1.32
C ILE A 212 -0.33 -10.65 2.21
N LEU A 213 0.54 -9.81 1.66
CA LEU A 213 1.11 -8.64 2.32
C LEU A 213 0.22 -7.42 2.07
N ALA A 214 -0.35 -6.86 3.13
CA ALA A 214 -1.19 -5.65 3.14
C ALA A 214 -0.79 -4.71 4.29
N LEU A 215 0.50 -4.72 4.65
CA LEU A 215 1.14 -3.88 5.68
C LEU A 215 1.63 -2.56 5.07
N PRO A 216 1.66 -1.45 5.83
CA PRO A 216 2.46 -0.30 5.42
C PRO A 216 3.96 -0.62 5.50
N LEU A 217 4.77 0.01 4.65
CA LEU A 217 6.21 0.01 4.77
C LEU A 217 6.64 1.03 5.83
N THR A 218 7.27 0.55 6.88
CA THR A 218 7.81 1.32 8.00
C THR A 218 9.17 0.76 8.39
N SER A 219 9.89 1.42 9.31
CA SER A 219 11.13 0.90 9.87
C SER A 219 10.99 -0.51 10.50
N GLN A 220 9.79 -0.84 11.01
CA GLN A 220 9.52 -2.12 11.64
C GLN A 220 9.10 -3.23 10.66
N THR A 221 8.60 -2.86 9.47
CA THR A 221 8.06 -3.81 8.50
C THR A 221 8.96 -4.01 7.28
N ALA A 222 9.96 -3.18 7.10
CA ALA A 222 10.94 -3.36 6.05
C ALA A 222 11.60 -4.74 6.15
N LYS A 223 11.68 -5.42 5.00
CA LYS A 223 12.20 -6.79 4.91
C LYS A 223 11.56 -7.75 5.92
N ILE A 224 10.26 -7.51 6.24
CA ILE A 224 9.53 -8.41 7.13
C ILE A 224 9.49 -9.84 6.56
N MET A 225 9.57 -10.00 5.25
CA MET A 225 9.78 -11.28 4.57
C MET A 225 11.26 -11.39 4.16
N ASN A 226 12.10 -11.74 5.12
CA ASN A 226 13.53 -12.06 4.95
C ASN A 226 13.74 -13.58 4.69
N ALA A 227 14.98 -14.01 4.52
CA ALA A 227 15.32 -15.40 4.24
C ALA A 227 14.80 -16.38 5.30
N GLU A 228 14.93 -16.03 6.60
CA GLU A 228 14.44 -16.84 7.71
C GLU A 228 12.91 -17.04 7.61
N ARG A 229 12.16 -15.96 7.46
CA ARG A 229 10.69 -16.04 7.40
C ARG A 229 10.16 -16.67 6.12
N LEU A 230 10.86 -16.51 5.00
CA LEU A 230 10.54 -17.24 3.77
C LEU A 230 10.75 -18.75 3.96
N SER A 231 11.78 -19.17 4.68
CA SER A 231 12.02 -20.60 4.98
C SER A 231 10.97 -21.22 5.91
N GLU A 232 10.25 -20.41 6.68
CA GLU A 232 9.14 -20.85 7.52
C GLU A 232 7.83 -21.11 6.75
N MET A 233 7.73 -20.61 5.52
CA MET A 233 6.58 -20.88 4.65
C MET A 233 6.67 -22.29 4.05
N LYS A 234 5.53 -22.84 3.65
CA LYS A 234 5.47 -24.12 2.94
C LYS A 234 6.25 -24.03 1.63
N LYS A 235 6.95 -25.12 1.24
CA LYS A 235 7.76 -25.16 0.01
C LYS A 235 6.94 -25.00 -1.28
N ASP A 236 5.65 -25.26 -1.23
CA ASP A 236 4.66 -25.07 -2.28
C ASP A 236 3.73 -23.87 -1.99
N GLY A 237 4.13 -23.02 -1.05
CA GLY A 237 3.38 -21.86 -0.62
C GLY A 237 3.27 -20.75 -1.69
N ILE A 238 2.34 -19.85 -1.49
CA ILE A 238 2.12 -18.68 -2.36
C ILE A 238 2.31 -17.42 -1.54
N LEU A 239 3.19 -16.52 -1.99
CA LEU A 239 3.34 -15.18 -1.43
C LEU A 239 2.80 -14.15 -2.42
N VAL A 240 1.90 -13.27 -1.96
CA VAL A 240 1.37 -12.15 -2.75
C VAL A 240 1.72 -10.83 -2.09
N ASN A 241 2.28 -9.89 -2.84
CA ASN A 241 2.62 -8.57 -2.35
C ASN A 241 1.92 -7.46 -3.16
N VAL A 242 0.95 -6.80 -2.52
CA VAL A 242 0.23 -5.64 -3.08
C VAL A 242 0.44 -4.39 -2.22
N ALA A 243 1.46 -4.40 -1.39
CA ALA A 243 1.74 -3.31 -0.46
C ALA A 243 2.95 -2.48 -0.89
N ARG A 244 4.19 -2.96 -0.62
CA ARG A 244 5.45 -2.31 -1.03
C ARG A 244 6.53 -3.36 -1.29
N GLY A 245 7.37 -3.15 -2.29
CA GLY A 245 8.45 -4.07 -2.66
C GLY A 245 9.40 -4.38 -1.50
N GLU A 246 9.79 -3.35 -0.76
CA GLU A 246 10.75 -3.44 0.36
C GLU A 246 10.25 -4.20 1.59
N LEU A 247 8.99 -4.61 1.63
CA LEU A 247 8.52 -5.57 2.65
C LEU A 247 9.16 -6.95 2.47
N VAL A 248 9.63 -7.24 1.26
CA VAL A 248 10.28 -8.50 0.91
C VAL A 248 11.76 -8.22 0.61
N ASP A 249 12.66 -8.99 1.23
CA ASP A 249 14.07 -8.94 0.88
C ASP A 249 14.28 -9.52 -0.52
N GLU A 250 14.78 -8.69 -1.43
CA GLU A 250 14.90 -9.02 -2.86
C GLU A 250 15.79 -10.24 -3.11
N LYS A 251 16.97 -10.26 -2.48
CA LYS A 251 17.91 -11.39 -2.59
C LYS A 251 17.31 -12.67 -2.02
N ALA A 252 16.67 -12.55 -0.87
CA ALA A 252 16.09 -13.69 -0.17
C ALA A 252 14.96 -14.33 -0.97
N ILE A 253 14.02 -13.54 -1.52
CA ILE A 253 12.91 -14.08 -2.29
C ILE A 253 13.39 -14.69 -3.62
N TYR A 254 14.36 -14.07 -4.30
CA TYR A 254 14.93 -14.65 -5.50
C TYR A 254 15.56 -16.02 -5.23
N GLY A 255 16.43 -16.11 -4.23
CA GLY A 255 17.06 -17.38 -3.83
C GLY A 255 16.04 -18.42 -3.39
N HIS A 256 14.97 -18.00 -2.70
CA HIS A 256 13.88 -18.89 -2.29
C HIS A 256 13.12 -19.46 -3.48
N LEU A 257 12.80 -18.65 -4.49
CA LEU A 257 12.13 -19.08 -5.73
C LEU A 257 12.98 -20.08 -6.53
N VAL A 258 14.28 -19.82 -6.65
CA VAL A 258 15.21 -20.71 -7.35
C VAL A 258 15.32 -22.08 -6.64
N SER A 259 15.37 -22.07 -5.29
CA SER A 259 15.51 -23.28 -4.51
C SER A 259 14.20 -24.07 -4.31
N ASN A 260 13.05 -23.45 -4.53
CA ASN A 260 11.73 -24.05 -4.34
C ASN A 260 10.84 -23.80 -5.58
N PRO A 261 10.96 -24.64 -6.64
CA PRO A 261 10.25 -24.43 -7.91
C PRO A 261 8.72 -24.42 -7.78
N ASN A 262 8.19 -25.05 -6.73
CA ASN A 262 6.75 -25.09 -6.44
C ASN A 262 6.26 -23.91 -5.63
N PHE A 263 7.15 -23.16 -4.97
CA PHE A 263 6.80 -21.91 -4.30
C PHE A 263 6.52 -20.82 -5.36
N ARG A 264 5.52 -19.97 -5.12
CA ARG A 264 5.15 -18.91 -6.07
C ARG A 264 5.15 -17.56 -5.39
N TYR A 265 5.70 -16.57 -6.09
CA TYR A 265 5.64 -15.18 -5.67
C TYR A 265 4.94 -14.34 -6.73
N ALA A 266 3.87 -13.66 -6.31
CA ALA A 266 3.14 -12.72 -7.15
C ALA A 266 3.19 -11.32 -6.54
N THR A 267 3.55 -10.30 -7.33
CA THR A 267 3.69 -8.94 -6.83
C THR A 267 3.16 -7.91 -7.81
N ASP A 268 2.49 -6.88 -7.27
CA ASP A 268 2.13 -5.68 -8.01
C ASP A 268 3.08 -4.51 -7.71
N VAL A 269 3.99 -4.69 -6.75
CA VAL A 269 4.89 -3.64 -6.26
C VAL A 269 6.34 -4.07 -6.38
N TRP A 270 7.23 -3.11 -6.66
CA TRP A 270 8.62 -3.36 -6.97
C TRP A 270 9.55 -2.62 -6.01
N TRP A 271 10.82 -3.01 -5.98
CA TRP A 271 11.84 -2.34 -5.19
C TRP A 271 12.23 -1.02 -5.83
N TYR A 272 12.47 -0.03 -4.99
CA TYR A 272 12.89 1.29 -5.44
C TYR A 272 14.33 1.28 -5.94
N ARG A 273 14.54 1.93 -7.07
CA ARG A 273 15.85 2.23 -7.66
C ARG A 273 15.85 3.67 -8.16
N GLU A 274 16.92 4.44 -7.87
CA GLU A 274 17.04 5.82 -8.34
C GLU A 274 15.82 6.69 -7.97
N ASN A 275 15.32 6.56 -6.73
CA ASN A 275 14.17 7.30 -6.18
C ASN A 275 12.81 7.00 -6.87
N ARG A 276 12.68 5.88 -7.56
CA ARG A 276 11.40 5.42 -8.13
C ARG A 276 11.28 3.91 -8.08
N GLU A 277 10.07 3.45 -8.08
CA GLU A 277 9.75 2.05 -8.31
C GLU A 277 10.12 1.66 -9.75
N SER A 278 10.79 0.53 -9.94
CA SER A 278 11.39 0.19 -11.23
C SER A 278 11.45 -1.30 -11.44
N LEU A 279 11.37 -1.72 -12.71
CA LEU A 279 11.69 -3.06 -13.17
C LEU A 279 13.20 -3.39 -13.13
N LYS A 280 14.06 -2.41 -12.83
CA LYS A 280 15.50 -2.64 -12.61
C LYS A 280 15.69 -3.35 -11.27
N THR A 281 15.57 -4.66 -11.30
CA THR A 281 15.84 -5.55 -10.17
C THR A 281 17.27 -6.08 -10.25
N ASP A 282 17.85 -6.44 -9.12
CA ASP A 282 19.21 -7.00 -9.09
C ASP A 282 19.22 -8.47 -9.59
N TYR A 283 18.05 -9.07 -9.78
CA TYR A 283 17.86 -10.46 -10.15
C TYR A 283 16.84 -10.61 -11.29
N PRO A 284 16.99 -11.59 -12.18
CA PRO A 284 16.12 -11.77 -13.34
C PRO A 284 14.79 -12.45 -12.99
N PHE A 285 13.96 -11.82 -12.17
CA PHE A 285 12.68 -12.37 -11.72
C PHE A 285 11.75 -12.77 -12.86
N LEU A 286 11.68 -11.97 -13.93
CA LEU A 286 10.79 -12.21 -15.06
C LEU A 286 11.14 -13.48 -15.88
N SER A 287 12.33 -14.03 -15.66
CA SER A 287 12.72 -15.32 -16.27
C SER A 287 12.24 -16.54 -15.46
N LEU A 288 11.77 -16.35 -14.24
CA LEU A 288 11.35 -17.44 -13.38
C LEU A 288 9.88 -17.83 -13.66
N PRO A 289 9.59 -19.13 -13.89
CA PRO A 289 8.22 -19.58 -14.18
C PRO A 289 7.27 -19.47 -12.98
N ASN A 290 7.80 -19.43 -11.77
CA ASN A 290 7.07 -19.32 -10.52
C ASN A 290 6.99 -17.88 -9.97
N PHE A 291 7.24 -16.88 -10.83
CA PHE A 291 7.11 -15.47 -10.52
C PHE A 291 6.04 -14.79 -11.39
N ILE A 292 5.22 -13.94 -10.78
CA ILE A 292 4.24 -13.09 -11.48
C ILE A 292 4.45 -11.66 -11.01
N GLY A 293 4.71 -10.74 -11.95
CA GLY A 293 4.85 -9.30 -11.66
C GLY A 293 3.92 -8.45 -12.50
N THR A 294 3.36 -7.40 -11.88
CA THR A 294 2.51 -6.39 -12.54
C THR A 294 3.00 -4.99 -12.20
N PRO A 295 2.75 -3.96 -13.03
CA PRO A 295 3.43 -2.66 -12.94
C PRO A 295 2.72 -1.68 -11.99
N HIS A 296 2.42 -2.07 -10.75
CA HIS A 296 1.81 -1.28 -9.68
C HIS A 296 0.48 -0.62 -10.11
N VAL A 297 -0.46 -1.43 -10.53
CA VAL A 297 -1.76 -0.99 -11.08
C VAL A 297 -2.95 -1.36 -10.19
N SER A 298 -2.72 -2.00 -9.04
CA SER A 298 -3.79 -2.50 -8.17
C SER A 298 -4.62 -1.40 -7.49
N GLY A 299 -4.04 -0.22 -7.29
CA GLY A 299 -4.69 0.86 -6.54
C GLY A 299 -5.45 1.83 -7.43
N PRO A 300 -4.77 2.75 -8.13
CA PRO A 300 -5.42 3.89 -8.78
C PRO A 300 -5.93 3.59 -10.20
N SER A 301 -6.36 2.38 -10.50
CA SER A 301 -6.89 1.99 -11.83
C SER A 301 -8.10 2.83 -12.28
N GLY A 302 -8.56 3.72 -11.45
CA GLY A 302 -9.56 4.71 -11.78
C GLY A 302 -9.45 5.91 -10.84
N LEU A 303 -8.62 6.88 -11.15
CA LEU A 303 -8.79 8.25 -10.66
C LEU A 303 -10.25 8.74 -10.90
N ALA A 304 -10.98 8.03 -11.76
CA ALA A 304 -12.37 8.25 -12.12
C ALA A 304 -13.37 7.93 -11.00
N THR A 305 -13.06 7.14 -9.99
CA THR A 305 -14.06 6.76 -8.98
C THR A 305 -14.35 7.86 -7.95
N GLY A 306 -13.54 8.93 -7.90
CA GLY A 306 -13.74 10.06 -6.99
C GLY A 306 -13.69 9.73 -5.49
N ARG A 307 -13.86 8.45 -5.11
CA ARG A 307 -13.92 7.99 -3.72
C ARG A 307 -12.67 8.32 -2.92
N PRO A 308 -11.44 8.06 -3.41
CA PRO A 308 -10.23 8.43 -2.67
C PRO A 308 -10.10 9.93 -2.44
N VAL A 309 -10.43 10.74 -3.46
CA VAL A 309 -10.45 12.20 -3.35
C VAL A 309 -11.50 12.65 -2.35
N GLN A 310 -12.71 12.11 -2.44
CA GLN A 310 -13.79 12.42 -1.50
C GLN A 310 -13.39 12.14 -0.05
N LEU A 311 -12.84 10.96 0.24
CA LEU A 311 -12.41 10.59 1.61
C LEU A 311 -11.29 11.50 2.13
N ALA A 312 -10.33 11.87 1.28
CA ALA A 312 -9.27 12.80 1.63
C ALA A 312 -9.84 14.22 1.90
N VAL A 313 -10.77 14.69 1.08
CA VAL A 313 -11.50 15.96 1.26
C VAL A 313 -12.30 15.95 2.56
N GLU A 314 -13.06 14.90 2.83
CA GLU A 314 -13.80 14.76 4.09
C GLU A 314 -12.88 14.82 5.31
N ASN A 315 -11.72 14.16 5.24
CA ASN A 315 -10.76 14.16 6.33
C ASN A 315 -10.06 15.52 6.50
N THR A 316 -9.77 16.21 5.39
CA THR A 316 -9.28 17.59 5.40
C THR A 316 -10.31 18.52 6.06
N ILE A 317 -11.60 18.40 5.73
CA ILE A 317 -12.67 19.19 6.35
C ILE A 317 -12.78 18.89 7.84
N ARG A 318 -12.56 17.64 8.29
CA ARG A 318 -12.52 17.33 9.74
C ARG A 318 -11.46 18.16 10.43
N TYR A 319 -10.24 18.21 9.87
CA TYR A 319 -9.16 19.06 10.43
C TYR A 319 -9.54 20.53 10.44
N LEU A 320 -10.03 21.08 9.33
CA LEU A 320 -10.43 22.49 9.20
C LEU A 320 -11.56 22.88 10.17
N LYS A 321 -12.33 21.91 10.64
CA LYS A 321 -13.36 22.10 11.69
C LYS A 321 -12.83 21.87 13.12
N GLY A 322 -11.54 21.68 13.31
CA GLY A 322 -10.96 21.37 14.62
C GLY A 322 -11.28 19.95 15.14
N LEU A 323 -11.82 19.07 14.29
CA LEU A 323 -12.07 17.68 14.63
C LEU A 323 -10.82 16.85 14.39
N ARG A 324 -10.61 15.80 15.20
CA ARG A 324 -9.47 14.89 15.01
C ARG A 324 -9.52 14.21 13.64
N PRO A 325 -8.50 14.37 12.78
CA PRO A 325 -8.41 13.65 11.51
C PRO A 325 -8.38 12.13 11.73
N ARG A 326 -8.79 11.39 10.70
CA ARG A 326 -8.67 9.92 10.66
C ARG A 326 -7.31 9.52 10.08
N ASN A 327 -6.89 8.29 10.33
CA ASN A 327 -5.69 7.69 9.74
C ASN A 327 -4.41 8.52 9.94
N ILE A 328 -4.29 9.16 11.11
CA ILE A 328 -3.05 9.83 11.51
C ILE A 328 -1.94 8.78 11.58
N VAL A 329 -0.81 9.10 10.99
CA VAL A 329 0.37 8.22 11.00
C VAL A 329 1.37 8.71 12.07
N ASP A 330 2.11 7.77 12.63
CA ASP A 330 3.24 8.09 13.51
C ASP A 330 4.45 8.47 12.66
N PRO A 331 4.94 9.72 12.71
CA PRO A 331 6.09 10.14 11.91
C PRO A 331 7.36 9.33 12.20
N GLU A 332 7.53 8.82 13.42
CA GLU A 332 8.72 8.06 13.82
C GLU A 332 8.85 6.74 13.03
N GLU A 333 7.73 6.14 12.63
CA GLU A 333 7.73 4.93 11.80
C GLU A 333 8.25 5.16 10.37
N TYR A 334 8.28 6.44 9.90
CA TYR A 334 8.60 6.83 8.52
C TYR A 334 9.88 7.67 8.39
N LYS A 335 10.57 7.98 9.50
CA LYS A 335 11.81 8.78 9.47
C LYS A 335 12.97 8.10 8.77
N THR A 336 13.02 6.78 8.78
CA THR A 336 14.00 6.03 8.00
C THR A 336 13.64 6.20 6.53
N ARG A 337 14.41 6.99 5.79
CA ARG A 337 14.24 7.12 4.34
C ARG A 337 14.49 5.76 3.69
N TYR A 338 13.43 5.11 3.29
CA TYR A 338 13.50 4.32 2.08
C TYR A 338 13.53 5.35 0.94
N PRO A 339 14.45 5.25 -0.02
CA PRO A 339 14.55 6.24 -1.08
C PRO A 339 13.26 6.24 -1.89
N TYR A 340 12.48 7.30 -1.74
CA TYR A 340 11.32 7.61 -2.56
C TYR A 340 11.63 8.84 -3.38
#